data_f47cb258483be7e9c0c63ca3585cb65d
#
_entry.id   f47cb258483be7e9c0c63ca3585cb65d
#
_cell.length_a   1.000
_cell.length_b   1.000
_cell.length_c   1.000
_cell.angle_alpha   90.00
_cell.angle_beta   90.00
_cell.angle_gamma   90.00
#
_symmetry.space_group_name_H-M   'P 1'
#
loop_
_entity.id
_entity.type
_entity.pdbx_description
1 polymer ?
#
loop_
_entity_poly.entity_id
_entity_poly.type
_entity_poly.pdbx_seq_one_letter_code
_entity_poly.pdbx_strand_id
1 'polypeptide(L)'
;SNGVSQLNELDKYINSTGMNPEGEEMPKEFEEAREMVDEEQMKQSEELAGKVEEALEEKNLDKEVDIEFTSQYVQLTVNGALLFDSGKVELKQESLSMMNQLGIILQRFAEGTIEIEGHTDNVPMSGAKYSNNDELSAGRALSVFYYLRDNTTLDMSRVKHSGRGEYIPIADNSTPEGRAMNRRVEIRIYNALSSYN
;
A
#
# COMPACT_ATOMS: atom_id res chain seq x y z
N SER A 1 3.66 -22.73 9.02
CA SER A 1 2.43 -23.00 9.78
C SER A 1 2.66 -22.98 11.29
N ASN A 2 3.74 -23.56 11.80
CA ASN A 2 4.05 -23.55 13.23
C ASN A 2 4.22 -22.14 13.81
N GLY A 3 4.91 -21.24 13.10
CA GLY A 3 5.15 -19.87 13.56
C GLY A 3 3.87 -19.05 13.68
N VAL A 4 2.94 -19.21 12.74
CA VAL A 4 1.65 -18.50 12.75
C VAL A 4 0.78 -19.00 13.91
N SER A 5 0.76 -20.29 14.15
CA SER A 5 0.04 -20.88 15.29
C SER A 5 0.57 -20.37 16.62
N GLN A 6 1.90 -20.27 16.75
CA GLN A 6 2.55 -19.75 17.96
C GLN A 6 2.31 -18.24 18.15
N LEU A 7 2.22 -17.47 17.07
CA LEU A 7 1.85 -16.06 17.15
C LEU A 7 0.43 -15.88 17.68
N ASN A 8 -0.51 -16.72 17.26
CA ASN A 8 -1.87 -16.72 17.78
C ASN A 8 -1.92 -17.02 19.27
N GLU A 9 -1.06 -17.91 19.77
CA GLU A 9 -0.93 -18.18 21.20
C GLU A 9 -0.35 -16.98 21.94
N LEU A 10 0.63 -16.28 21.36
CA LEU A 10 1.19 -15.06 21.90
C LEU A 10 0.12 -13.98 22.06
N ASP A 11 -0.70 -13.75 21.03
CA ASP A 11 -1.80 -12.77 21.07
C ASP A 11 -2.80 -13.13 22.17
N LYS A 12 -3.14 -14.39 22.31
CA LYS A 12 -4.00 -14.88 23.40
C LYS A 12 -3.40 -14.62 24.76
N TYR A 13 -2.09 -14.87 24.91
CA TYR A 13 -1.38 -14.63 26.16
C TYR A 13 -1.42 -13.15 26.54
N ILE A 14 -1.09 -12.25 25.62
CA ILE A 14 -1.12 -10.80 25.85
C ILE A 14 -2.54 -10.35 26.23
N ASN A 15 -3.55 -10.80 25.49
CA ASN A 15 -4.95 -10.44 25.74
C ASN A 15 -5.49 -10.99 27.05
N SER A 16 -5.08 -12.18 27.46
CA SER A 16 -5.58 -12.83 28.69
C SER A 16 -4.95 -12.28 29.96
N THR A 17 -3.70 -11.82 29.89
CA THR A 17 -2.96 -11.34 31.05
C THR A 17 -3.02 -9.83 31.23
N GLY A 18 -3.47 -9.09 30.20
CA GLY A 18 -3.43 -7.63 30.20
C GLY A 18 -2.01 -7.05 30.26
N MET A 19 -1.01 -7.87 29.96
CA MET A 19 0.40 -7.46 30.01
C MET A 19 0.74 -6.54 28.84
N ASN A 20 1.40 -5.43 29.17
CA ASN A 20 1.96 -4.56 28.17
C ASN A 20 3.35 -5.09 27.77
N PRO A 21 3.60 -5.47 26.50
CA PRO A 21 4.88 -6.03 26.07
C PRO A 21 6.08 -5.08 26.27
N GLU A 22 5.84 -3.78 26.48
CA GLU A 22 6.90 -2.78 26.72
C GLU A 22 7.41 -2.76 28.16
N GLY A 23 6.70 -3.32 29.12
CA GLY A 23 7.01 -3.26 30.56
C GLY A 23 7.48 -4.58 31.20
N GLU A 24 7.34 -5.70 30.54
CA GLU A 24 7.62 -7.02 31.11
C GLU A 24 8.37 -7.92 30.11
N GLU A 25 9.28 -8.78 30.64
CA GLU A 25 9.97 -9.76 29.82
C GLU A 25 8.98 -10.77 29.25
N MET A 26 8.93 -10.87 27.92
CA MET A 26 8.20 -11.93 27.25
C MET A 26 8.89 -13.27 27.45
N PRO A 27 8.14 -14.37 27.62
CA PRO A 27 8.73 -15.69 27.59
C PRO A 27 9.58 -15.92 26.34
N LYS A 28 10.75 -16.49 26.50
CA LYS A 28 11.73 -16.70 25.40
C LYS A 28 11.11 -17.49 24.23
N GLU A 29 10.27 -18.46 24.52
CA GLU A 29 9.58 -19.26 23.50
C GLU A 29 8.65 -18.43 22.61
N PHE A 30 8.00 -17.38 23.15
CA PHE A 30 7.17 -16.47 22.39
C PHE A 30 7.99 -15.47 21.55
N GLU A 31 9.15 -15.04 22.06
CA GLU A 31 10.09 -14.23 21.30
C GLU A 31 10.64 -14.99 20.08
N GLU A 32 11.03 -16.24 20.27
CA GLU A 32 11.50 -17.12 19.20
C GLU A 32 10.39 -17.36 18.16
N ALA A 33 9.15 -17.58 18.60
CA ALA A 33 8.00 -17.76 17.73
C ALA A 33 7.71 -16.52 16.91
N ARG A 34 7.79 -15.34 17.55
CA ARG A 34 7.59 -14.04 16.88
C ARG A 34 8.65 -13.79 15.81
N GLU A 35 9.92 -14.08 16.12
CA GLU A 35 11.01 -13.96 15.15
C GLU A 35 10.81 -14.89 13.94
N MET A 36 10.37 -16.14 14.17
CA MET A 36 10.07 -17.08 13.11
C MET A 36 8.94 -16.61 12.20
N VAL A 37 7.88 -16.00 12.78
CA VAL A 37 6.77 -15.45 12.01
C VAL A 37 7.24 -14.25 11.19
N ASP A 38 8.01 -13.35 11.80
CA ASP A 38 8.55 -12.17 11.12
C ASP A 38 9.44 -12.57 9.94
N GLU A 39 10.30 -13.57 10.10
CA GLU A 39 11.15 -14.10 9.04
C GLU A 39 10.32 -14.70 7.90
N GLU A 40 9.28 -15.47 8.22
CA GLU A 40 8.42 -16.07 7.20
C GLU A 40 7.59 -15.02 6.45
N GLN A 41 7.08 -14.02 7.17
CA GLN A 41 6.38 -12.89 6.55
C GLN A 41 7.30 -12.11 5.63
N MET A 42 8.53 -11.80 6.08
CA MET A 42 9.52 -11.11 5.26
C MET A 42 9.84 -11.89 3.99
N LYS A 43 10.03 -13.20 4.11
CA LYS A 43 10.28 -14.07 2.96
C LYS A 43 9.13 -14.05 1.96
N GLN A 44 7.90 -14.09 2.44
CA GLN A 44 6.71 -13.98 1.59
C GLN A 44 6.67 -12.65 0.85
N SER A 45 7.00 -11.56 1.53
CA SER A 45 7.07 -10.24 0.87
C SER A 45 8.19 -10.16 -0.17
N GLU A 46 9.36 -10.71 0.13
CA GLU A 46 10.47 -10.75 -0.85
C GLU A 46 10.09 -11.52 -2.11
N GLU A 47 9.49 -12.69 -1.95
CA GLU A 47 9.04 -13.51 -3.08
C GLU A 47 7.97 -12.79 -3.90
N LEU A 48 7.01 -12.17 -3.23
CA LEU A 48 5.95 -11.39 -3.87
C LEU A 48 6.54 -10.19 -4.60
N ALA A 49 7.44 -9.45 -3.96
CA ALA A 49 8.12 -8.30 -4.57
C ALA A 49 8.88 -8.68 -5.83
N GLY A 50 9.59 -9.81 -5.81
CA GLY A 50 10.32 -10.33 -6.98
C GLY A 50 9.41 -10.63 -8.15
N LYS A 51 8.27 -11.25 -7.91
CA LYS A 51 7.27 -11.58 -8.94
C LYS A 51 6.63 -10.31 -9.53
N VAL A 52 6.29 -9.36 -8.66
CA VAL A 52 5.68 -8.10 -9.08
C VAL A 52 6.68 -7.26 -9.86
N GLU A 53 7.93 -7.17 -9.41
CA GLU A 53 9.00 -6.45 -10.11
C GLU A 53 9.24 -7.02 -11.51
N GLU A 54 9.32 -8.35 -11.63
CA GLU A 54 9.45 -9.00 -12.92
C GLU A 54 8.28 -8.67 -13.85
N ALA A 55 7.05 -8.69 -13.34
CA ALA A 55 5.87 -8.33 -14.12
C ALA A 55 5.87 -6.86 -14.55
N LEU A 56 6.33 -5.94 -13.69
CA LEU A 56 6.50 -4.53 -14.04
C LEU A 56 7.52 -4.35 -15.17
N GLU A 57 8.63 -5.05 -15.09
CA GLU A 57 9.68 -5.02 -16.13
C GLU A 57 9.15 -5.54 -17.47
N GLU A 58 8.44 -6.67 -17.47
CA GLU A 58 7.81 -7.25 -18.68
C GLU A 58 6.86 -6.27 -19.36
N LYS A 59 6.19 -5.41 -18.59
CA LYS A 59 5.23 -4.42 -19.07
C LYS A 59 5.83 -3.03 -19.28
N ASN A 60 7.15 -2.90 -19.12
CA ASN A 60 7.90 -1.64 -19.23
C ASN A 60 7.40 -0.55 -18.26
N LEU A 61 6.94 -0.96 -17.06
CA LEU A 61 6.47 -0.06 -16.01
C LEU A 61 7.48 0.15 -14.89
N ASP A 62 8.60 -0.55 -14.90
CA ASP A 62 9.60 -0.55 -13.82
C ASP A 62 10.21 0.83 -13.56
N LYS A 63 10.23 1.73 -14.55
CA LYS A 63 10.71 3.11 -14.39
C LYS A 63 9.66 4.07 -13.88
N GLU A 64 8.39 3.75 -14.04
CA GLU A 64 7.26 4.62 -13.68
C GLU A 64 6.62 4.24 -12.36
N VAL A 65 6.85 3.01 -11.90
CA VAL A 65 6.30 2.46 -10.66
C VAL A 65 7.45 2.03 -9.76
N ASP A 66 7.56 2.70 -8.62
CA ASP A 66 8.52 2.31 -7.60
C ASP A 66 7.96 1.15 -6.78
N ILE A 67 8.84 0.21 -6.42
CA ILE A 67 8.47 -0.93 -5.61
C ILE A 67 9.36 -1.01 -4.36
N GLU A 68 8.74 -1.23 -3.22
CA GLU A 68 9.41 -1.51 -1.95
C GLU A 68 8.58 -2.51 -1.16
N PHE A 69 9.13 -3.09 -0.12
CA PHE A 69 8.38 -4.05 0.69
C PHE A 69 8.80 -4.03 2.16
N THR A 70 7.87 -4.47 2.98
CA THR A 70 8.06 -4.75 4.41
C THR A 70 7.68 -6.20 4.66
N SER A 71 7.81 -6.67 5.89
CA SER A 71 7.34 -8.01 6.27
C SER A 71 5.84 -8.22 6.01
N GLN A 72 5.05 -7.15 5.90
CA GLN A 72 3.60 -7.22 5.79
C GLN A 72 3.09 -7.09 4.36
N TYR A 73 3.77 -6.30 3.53
CA TYR A 73 3.26 -5.95 2.20
C TYR A 73 4.36 -5.62 1.21
N VAL A 74 3.97 -5.64 -0.06
CA VAL A 74 4.70 -5.03 -1.17
C VAL A 74 3.97 -3.76 -1.54
N GLN A 75 4.70 -2.65 -1.68
CA GLN A 75 4.12 -1.35 -2.01
C GLN A 75 4.56 -0.89 -3.38
N LEU A 76 3.58 -0.53 -4.20
CA LEU A 76 3.77 0.14 -5.47
C LEU A 76 3.48 1.62 -5.27
N THR A 77 4.39 2.49 -5.71
CA THR A 77 4.21 3.94 -5.64
C THR A 77 4.19 4.51 -7.05
N VAL A 78 3.12 5.20 -7.38
CA VAL A 78 2.91 5.83 -8.68
C VAL A 78 2.82 7.35 -8.51
N ASN A 79 3.61 8.07 -9.29
CA ASN A 79 3.58 9.54 -9.29
C ASN A 79 2.18 10.04 -9.69
N GLY A 80 1.63 10.98 -8.94
CA GLY A 80 0.31 11.52 -9.18
C GLY A 80 0.16 12.19 -10.55
N ALA A 81 1.21 12.81 -11.06
CA ALA A 81 1.18 13.45 -12.38
C ALA A 81 1.01 12.47 -13.53
N LEU A 82 1.39 11.19 -13.35
CA LEU A 82 1.13 10.15 -14.35
C LEU A 82 -0.34 9.77 -14.42
N LEU A 83 -1.08 9.93 -13.32
CA LEU A 83 -2.46 9.47 -13.20
C LEU A 83 -3.49 10.59 -13.34
N PHE A 84 -3.16 11.79 -12.87
CA PHE A 84 -4.13 12.88 -12.72
C PHE A 84 -3.57 14.21 -13.20
N ASP A 85 -4.44 15.03 -13.76
CA ASP A 85 -4.14 16.45 -13.96
C ASP A 85 -4.16 17.19 -12.62
N SER A 86 -3.52 18.35 -12.56
CA SER A 86 -3.44 19.18 -11.34
C SER A 86 -4.84 19.47 -10.78
N GLY A 87 -5.01 19.20 -9.50
CA GLY A 87 -6.27 19.45 -8.79
C GLY A 87 -7.43 18.54 -9.17
N LYS A 88 -7.22 17.54 -10.00
CA LYS A 88 -8.27 16.65 -10.47
C LYS A 88 -8.16 15.26 -9.87
N VAL A 89 -9.28 14.56 -9.80
CA VAL A 89 -9.38 13.18 -9.32
C VAL A 89 -9.69 12.19 -10.44
N GLU A 90 -10.08 12.66 -11.62
CA GLU A 90 -10.34 11.81 -12.76
C GLU A 90 -9.02 11.29 -13.34
N LEU A 91 -8.94 9.99 -13.57
CA LEU A 91 -7.78 9.37 -14.22
C LEU A 91 -7.61 9.94 -15.62
N LYS A 92 -6.39 10.34 -15.95
CA LYS A 92 -6.05 10.80 -17.29
C LYS A 92 -6.22 9.68 -18.31
N GLN A 93 -6.66 10.03 -19.51
CA GLN A 93 -6.82 9.04 -20.60
C GLN A 93 -5.50 8.29 -20.85
N GLU A 94 -4.37 9.00 -20.80
CA GLU A 94 -3.03 8.43 -21.02
C GLU A 94 -2.63 7.43 -19.92
N SER A 95 -3.24 7.52 -18.74
CA SER A 95 -2.94 6.63 -17.61
C SER A 95 -3.68 5.30 -17.67
N LEU A 96 -4.70 5.17 -18.51
CA LEU A 96 -5.57 3.98 -18.51
C LEU A 96 -4.82 2.71 -18.94
N SER A 97 -3.85 2.82 -19.83
CA SER A 97 -2.99 1.69 -20.21
C SER A 97 -2.19 1.18 -19.00
N MET A 98 -1.57 2.09 -18.26
CA MET A 98 -0.85 1.75 -17.02
C MET A 98 -1.78 1.11 -15.99
N MET A 99 -2.95 1.71 -15.76
CA MET A 99 -3.94 1.19 -14.82
C MET A 99 -4.41 -0.21 -15.18
N ASN A 100 -4.62 -0.47 -16.47
CA ASN A 100 -4.99 -1.80 -16.94
C ASN A 100 -3.90 -2.83 -16.61
N GLN A 101 -2.66 -2.49 -16.84
CA GLN A 101 -1.52 -3.36 -16.56
C GLN A 101 -1.31 -3.58 -15.05
N LEU A 102 -1.47 -2.54 -14.25
CA LEU A 102 -1.45 -2.67 -12.78
C LEU A 102 -2.59 -3.57 -12.28
N GLY A 103 -3.78 -3.42 -12.84
CA GLY A 103 -4.92 -4.27 -12.52
C GLY A 103 -4.64 -5.75 -12.79
N ILE A 104 -4.00 -6.06 -13.92
CA ILE A 104 -3.60 -7.43 -14.28
C ILE A 104 -2.59 -7.98 -13.25
N ILE A 105 -1.62 -7.18 -12.85
CA ILE A 105 -0.63 -7.56 -11.83
C ILE A 105 -1.32 -7.86 -10.50
N LEU A 106 -2.23 -6.99 -10.06
CA LEU A 106 -2.97 -7.17 -8.82
C LEU A 106 -3.82 -8.45 -8.86
N GLN A 107 -4.53 -8.70 -9.95
CA GLN A 107 -5.31 -9.93 -10.12
C GLN A 107 -4.46 -11.19 -10.03
N ARG A 108 -3.25 -11.13 -10.58
CA ARG A 108 -2.36 -12.28 -10.63
C ARG A 108 -1.71 -12.58 -9.29
N PHE A 109 -1.30 -11.56 -8.54
CA PHE A 109 -0.42 -11.74 -7.40
C PHE A 109 -1.03 -11.41 -6.05
N ALA A 110 -2.12 -10.64 -5.99
CA ALA A 110 -2.74 -10.30 -4.71
C ALA A 110 -3.48 -11.51 -4.12
N GLU A 111 -3.06 -11.92 -2.93
CA GLU A 111 -3.66 -13.05 -2.20
C GLU A 111 -4.43 -12.61 -0.95
N GLY A 112 -4.25 -11.38 -0.53
CA GLY A 112 -4.85 -10.82 0.68
C GLY A 112 -5.40 -9.42 0.44
N THR A 113 -5.28 -8.59 1.45
CA THR A 113 -5.74 -7.19 1.41
C THR A 113 -4.92 -6.38 0.41
N ILE A 114 -5.60 -5.52 -0.32
CA ILE A 114 -5.00 -4.45 -1.11
C ILE A 114 -5.41 -3.13 -0.47
N GLU A 115 -4.46 -2.20 -0.32
CA GLU A 115 -4.74 -0.88 0.23
C GLU A 115 -4.25 0.20 -0.74
N ILE A 116 -5.15 1.10 -1.10
CA ILE A 116 -4.89 2.22 -2.00
C ILE A 116 -4.86 3.49 -1.16
N GLU A 117 -3.77 4.25 -1.22
CA GLU A 117 -3.61 5.43 -0.39
C GLU A 117 -3.15 6.61 -1.23
N GLY A 118 -3.93 7.69 -1.23
CA GLY A 118 -3.61 8.94 -1.92
C GLY A 118 -2.88 9.91 -1.01
N HIS A 119 -1.90 10.63 -1.57
CA HIS A 119 -1.11 11.65 -0.87
C HIS A 119 -0.93 12.88 -1.74
N THR A 120 -0.83 14.04 -1.09
CA THR A 120 -0.59 15.32 -1.74
C THR A 120 0.72 15.94 -1.23
N ASP A 121 1.15 17.00 -1.90
CA ASP A 121 2.13 17.93 -1.33
C ASP A 121 1.44 18.87 -0.32
N ASN A 122 2.17 19.86 0.19
CA ASN A 122 1.66 20.82 1.16
C ASN A 122 1.13 22.12 0.54
N VAL A 123 1.04 22.20 -0.79
CA VAL A 123 0.45 23.39 -1.44
C VAL A 123 -1.06 23.35 -1.24
N PRO A 124 -1.65 24.42 -0.70
CA PRO A 124 -3.10 24.44 -0.47
C PRO A 124 -3.89 24.29 -1.76
N MET A 125 -4.96 23.50 -1.70
CA MET A 125 -5.93 23.39 -2.78
C MET A 125 -6.70 24.69 -2.95
N SER A 126 -6.85 25.14 -4.21
CA SER A 126 -7.61 26.34 -4.56
C SER A 126 -8.72 26.07 -5.57
N GLY A 127 -9.06 24.78 -5.79
CA GLY A 127 -10.06 24.38 -6.77
C GLY A 127 -11.51 24.52 -6.25
N ALA A 128 -12.45 24.67 -7.17
CA ALA A 128 -13.88 24.82 -6.85
C ALA A 128 -14.56 23.51 -6.39
N LYS A 129 -14.02 22.34 -6.78
CA LYS A 129 -14.64 21.04 -6.54
C LYS A 129 -14.14 20.36 -5.26
N TYR A 130 -12.85 20.55 -4.94
CA TYR A 130 -12.22 19.98 -3.74
C TYR A 130 -11.66 21.12 -2.92
N SER A 131 -12.10 21.23 -1.68
CA SER A 131 -11.78 22.37 -0.83
C SER A 131 -10.43 22.24 -0.13
N ASN A 132 -9.87 21.04 -0.08
CA ASN A 132 -8.60 20.79 0.60
C ASN A 132 -7.88 19.53 0.08
N ASN A 133 -6.64 19.36 0.52
CA ASN A 133 -5.81 18.21 0.14
C ASN A 133 -6.32 16.87 0.68
N ASP A 134 -7.02 16.87 1.81
CA ASP A 134 -7.63 15.67 2.35
C ASP A 134 -8.67 15.09 1.39
N GLU A 135 -9.58 15.94 0.92
CA GLU A 135 -10.60 15.55 -0.06
C GLU A 135 -10.01 15.15 -1.40
N LEU A 136 -9.00 15.91 -1.88
CA LEU A 136 -8.33 15.60 -3.15
C LEU A 136 -7.67 14.21 -3.09
N SER A 137 -6.91 13.93 -2.04
CA SER A 137 -6.24 12.64 -1.88
C SER A 137 -7.22 11.49 -1.74
N ALA A 138 -8.30 11.68 -1.00
CA ALA A 138 -9.37 10.69 -0.85
C ALA A 138 -10.07 10.41 -2.20
N GLY A 139 -10.39 11.45 -2.95
CA GLY A 139 -11.01 11.33 -4.28
C GLY A 139 -10.13 10.60 -5.28
N ARG A 140 -8.82 10.84 -5.25
CA ARG A 140 -7.85 10.16 -6.10
C ARG A 140 -7.74 8.66 -5.78
N ALA A 141 -7.66 8.32 -4.49
CA ALA A 141 -7.67 6.92 -4.06
C ALA A 141 -8.97 6.21 -4.49
N LEU A 142 -10.09 6.90 -4.37
CA LEU A 142 -11.39 6.38 -4.77
C LEU A 142 -11.48 6.17 -6.29
N SER A 143 -10.90 7.04 -7.10
CA SER A 143 -10.86 6.87 -8.56
C SER A 143 -10.08 5.62 -8.96
N VAL A 144 -8.97 5.32 -8.29
CA VAL A 144 -8.20 4.10 -8.50
C VAL A 144 -9.03 2.88 -8.07
N PHE A 145 -9.68 2.96 -6.92
CA PHE A 145 -10.58 1.91 -6.43
C PHE A 145 -11.69 1.60 -7.44
N TYR A 146 -12.38 2.60 -7.97
CA TYR A 146 -13.43 2.41 -8.97
C TYR A 146 -12.90 1.81 -10.27
N TYR A 147 -11.72 2.22 -10.70
CA TYR A 147 -11.09 1.62 -11.87
C TYR A 147 -10.88 0.11 -11.68
N LEU A 148 -10.33 -0.30 -10.55
CA LEU A 148 -10.12 -1.71 -10.24
C LEU A 148 -11.43 -2.48 -10.13
N ARG A 149 -12.45 -1.88 -9.52
CA ARG A 149 -13.80 -2.48 -9.43
C ARG A 149 -14.37 -2.76 -10.81
N ASP A 150 -14.24 -1.82 -11.73
CA ASP A 150 -14.90 -1.86 -13.03
C ASP A 150 -14.10 -2.65 -14.09
N ASN A 151 -12.79 -2.81 -13.89
CA ASN A 151 -11.90 -3.35 -14.92
C ASN A 151 -11.12 -4.60 -14.47
N THR A 152 -11.36 -5.13 -13.29
CA THR A 152 -10.70 -6.33 -12.78
C THR A 152 -11.72 -7.29 -12.16
N THR A 153 -11.26 -8.51 -11.88
CA THR A 153 -12.03 -9.53 -11.16
C THR A 153 -11.67 -9.59 -9.67
N LEU A 154 -10.99 -8.57 -9.15
CA LEU A 154 -10.61 -8.50 -7.74
C LEU A 154 -11.85 -8.55 -6.83
N ASP A 155 -11.71 -9.23 -5.70
CA ASP A 155 -12.70 -9.18 -4.62
C ASP A 155 -12.58 -7.84 -3.90
N MET A 156 -13.48 -6.92 -4.22
CA MET A 156 -13.44 -5.55 -3.70
C MET A 156 -13.69 -5.46 -2.19
N SER A 157 -14.19 -6.52 -1.55
CA SER A 157 -14.29 -6.58 -0.08
C SER A 157 -12.90 -6.60 0.60
N ARG A 158 -11.86 -6.95 -0.15
CA ARG A 158 -10.46 -6.96 0.30
C ARG A 158 -9.69 -5.71 -0.09
N VAL A 159 -10.31 -4.78 -0.79
CA VAL A 159 -9.65 -3.57 -1.26
C VAL A 159 -10.07 -2.39 -0.40
N LYS A 160 -9.11 -1.78 0.28
CA LYS A 160 -9.31 -0.59 1.10
C LYS A 160 -8.78 0.63 0.36
N HIS A 161 -9.36 1.79 0.62
CA HIS A 161 -8.88 3.05 0.07
C HIS A 161 -8.94 4.16 1.11
N SER A 162 -8.00 5.09 1.05
CA SER A 162 -7.94 6.25 1.94
C SER A 162 -7.18 7.41 1.31
N GLY A 163 -7.51 8.62 1.73
CA GLY A 163 -6.74 9.82 1.45
C GLY A 163 -6.02 10.26 2.71
N ARG A 164 -4.73 10.54 2.60
CA ARG A 164 -3.89 10.93 3.74
C ARG A 164 -3.44 12.39 3.65
N GLY A 165 -3.93 13.16 2.67
CA GLY A 165 -3.59 14.56 2.52
C GLY A 165 -2.09 14.80 2.39
N GLU A 166 -1.63 15.89 3.00
CA GLU A 166 -0.23 16.34 2.99
C GLU A 166 0.62 15.78 4.13
N TYR A 167 0.03 15.01 5.04
CA TYR A 167 0.59 14.73 6.37
C TYR A 167 1.70 13.67 6.40
N ILE A 168 1.93 12.96 5.30
CA ILE A 168 2.95 11.92 5.22
C ILE A 168 3.89 12.18 4.04
N PRO A 169 4.72 13.24 4.11
CA PRO A 169 5.65 13.54 3.02
C PRO A 169 6.79 12.51 2.98
N ILE A 170 7.21 12.16 1.78
CA ILE A 170 8.39 11.30 1.54
C ILE A 170 9.58 12.10 1.00
N ALA A 171 9.38 13.38 0.71
CA ALA A 171 10.40 14.28 0.19
C ALA A 171 10.17 15.70 0.68
N ASP A 172 11.13 16.59 0.39
CA ASP A 172 11.11 17.98 0.82
C ASP A 172 10.06 18.78 0.01
N ASN A 173 9.06 19.29 0.69
CA ASN A 173 8.03 20.15 0.09
C ASN A 173 8.52 21.53 -0.33
N SER A 174 9.72 21.95 0.08
CA SER A 174 10.28 23.25 -0.29
C SER A 174 10.79 23.27 -1.73
N THR A 175 10.99 22.11 -2.35
CA THR A 175 11.43 22.00 -3.74
C THR A 175 10.33 21.48 -4.65
N PRO A 176 10.29 21.89 -5.95
CA PRO A 176 9.33 21.34 -6.91
C PRO A 176 9.46 19.82 -7.07
N GLU A 177 10.69 19.31 -7.08
CA GLU A 177 10.99 17.88 -7.22
C GLU A 177 10.45 17.09 -6.01
N GLY A 178 10.65 17.61 -4.79
CA GLY A 178 10.15 16.99 -3.57
C GLY A 178 8.62 16.99 -3.51
N ARG A 179 7.99 18.09 -3.90
CA ARG A 179 6.52 18.15 -3.98
C ARG A 179 5.96 17.14 -4.98
N ALA A 180 6.62 16.98 -6.13
CA ALA A 180 6.21 15.99 -7.13
C ALA A 180 6.26 14.56 -6.57
N MET A 181 7.28 14.23 -5.78
CA MET A 181 7.37 12.93 -5.11
C MET A 181 6.26 12.74 -4.07
N ASN A 182 5.89 13.79 -3.36
CA ASN A 182 4.83 13.73 -2.35
C ASN A 182 3.44 13.53 -2.97
N ARG A 183 3.19 14.05 -4.18
CA ARG A 183 1.95 13.81 -4.94
C ARG A 183 1.97 12.43 -5.56
N ARG A 184 1.43 11.45 -4.85
CA ARG A 184 1.50 10.03 -5.23
C ARG A 184 0.29 9.22 -4.82
N VAL A 185 0.15 8.06 -5.44
CA VAL A 185 -0.74 7.00 -4.98
C VAL A 185 0.13 5.80 -4.62
N GLU A 186 -0.09 5.27 -3.43
CA GLU A 186 0.54 4.05 -2.95
C GLU A 186 -0.47 2.91 -3.00
N ILE A 187 -0.05 1.77 -3.55
CA ILE A 187 -0.85 0.56 -3.60
C ILE A 187 -0.09 -0.53 -2.85
N ARG A 188 -0.61 -0.96 -1.71
CA ARG A 188 -0.01 -2.01 -0.89
C ARG A 188 -0.69 -3.34 -1.15
N ILE A 189 0.11 -4.34 -1.42
CA ILE A 189 -0.33 -5.72 -1.60
C ILE A 189 0.14 -6.48 -0.37
N TYR A 190 -0.78 -6.77 0.55
CA TYR A 190 -0.43 -7.51 1.76
C TYR A 190 -0.17 -8.98 1.42
N ASN A 191 0.92 -9.53 1.92
CA ASN A 191 1.22 -10.93 1.67
C ASN A 191 0.23 -11.85 2.42
N ALA A 192 0.18 -13.13 2.02
CA ALA A 192 -0.78 -14.08 2.56
C ALA A 192 -0.65 -14.32 4.08
N LEU A 193 0.51 -14.04 4.64
CA LEU A 193 0.79 -14.23 6.08
C LEU A 193 0.65 -12.94 6.88
N SER A 194 0.26 -11.84 6.24
CA SER A 194 0.11 -10.56 6.95
C SER A 194 -0.99 -10.64 8.01
N SER A 195 -0.72 -10.03 9.16
CA SER A 195 -1.70 -9.87 10.23
C SER A 195 -2.81 -8.86 9.91
N TYR A 196 -2.68 -8.13 8.81
CA TYR A 196 -3.68 -7.15 8.34
C TYR A 196 -4.75 -7.75 7.41
N ASN A 197 -4.62 -9.02 7.06
CA ASN A 197 -5.63 -9.68 6.22
C ASN A 197 -6.91 -10.02 6.97
#